data_5f37f975f8fa69ef70646bab41a73778
#
_entry.id   5f37f975f8fa69ef70646bab41a73778
#
_cell.length_a   1.000
_cell.length_b   1.000
_cell.length_c   1.000
_cell.angle_alpha   90.00
_cell.angle_beta   90.00
_cell.angle_gamma   90.00
#
_symmetry.space_group_name_H-M   'P 1'
#
loop_
_entity.id
_entity.type
_entity.pdbx_description
1 polymer ?
#
loop_
_entity_poly.entity_id
_entity_poly.type
_entity_poly.pdbx_seq_one_letter_code
_entity_poly.pdbx_strand_id
1 'polypeptide(L)'
;EIFKCVFGITEKEPGGQTFIEGKEVNIKSPIEAIKYGMGYVSEERRHDGITPGMSVKENMILPSYGQMTKNGLIDYKKVTEIVDQYIDSMSIKTASRETLIKNLSGGNQQKVIVARWMAKNVKMLILDEPTRGIDVNAKGEIYDLIRTLADNGVAVVVISSEMEEVLALADRIMVIHAGRVSGFIDQVETTSQEDVLKVAFQ
;
A
#
# COMPACT_ATOMS: atom_id res chain seq x y z
N GLU A 1 14.06 -0.36 -0.30
CA GLU A 1 14.78 0.57 0.59
C GLU A 1 14.39 2.05 0.35
N ILE A 2 14.41 2.58 -0.88
CA ILE A 2 14.12 4.00 -1.19
C ILE A 2 12.80 4.45 -0.56
N PHE A 3 11.73 3.69 -0.77
CA PHE A 3 10.40 4.05 -0.25
C PHE A 3 10.26 3.88 1.26
N LYS A 4 11.06 3.01 1.89
CA LYS A 4 11.17 2.95 3.35
C LYS A 4 11.78 4.25 3.91
N CYS A 5 12.81 4.79 3.24
CA CYS A 5 13.37 6.11 3.59
C CYS A 5 12.35 7.24 3.37
N VAL A 6 11.64 7.24 2.23
CA VAL A 6 10.62 8.26 1.92
C VAL A 6 9.49 8.24 2.94
N PHE A 7 9.08 7.06 3.38
CA PHE A 7 8.04 6.90 4.41
C PHE A 7 8.55 7.12 5.85
N GLY A 8 9.87 7.30 6.05
CA GLY A 8 10.48 7.54 7.35
C GLY A 8 10.62 6.31 8.24
N ILE A 9 10.68 5.11 7.65
CA ILE A 9 10.96 3.84 8.34
C ILE A 9 12.47 3.70 8.58
N THR A 10 13.28 4.08 7.59
CA THR A 10 14.73 4.06 7.67
C THR A 10 15.27 5.50 7.56
N GLU A 11 16.45 5.74 8.12
CA GLU A 11 17.10 7.03 8.02
C GLU A 11 17.51 7.36 6.58
N LYS A 12 17.45 8.66 6.24
CA LYS A 12 17.89 9.15 4.94
C LYS A 12 19.39 9.37 4.93
N GLU A 13 20.01 9.02 3.82
CA GLU A 13 21.38 9.46 3.53
C GLU A 13 21.44 10.99 3.45
N PRO A 14 22.58 11.61 3.87
CA PRO A 14 22.78 13.06 3.76
C PRO A 14 22.60 13.55 2.33
N GLY A 15 21.86 14.63 2.13
CA GLY A 15 21.63 15.27 0.83
C GLY A 15 20.39 14.83 0.08
N GLY A 16 19.67 13.79 0.55
CA GLY A 16 18.40 13.40 -0.04
C GLY A 16 17.29 14.41 0.24
N GLN A 17 16.56 14.85 -0.80
CA GLN A 17 15.44 15.77 -0.69
C GLN A 17 14.13 15.06 -1.06
N THR A 18 13.06 15.41 -0.33
CA THR A 18 11.70 14.92 -0.63
C THR A 18 10.79 16.12 -0.85
N PHE A 19 10.01 16.09 -1.93
CA PHE A 19 9.05 17.15 -2.24
C PHE A 19 7.64 16.55 -2.25
N ILE A 20 6.69 17.21 -1.60
CA ILE A 20 5.26 16.90 -1.64
C ILE A 20 4.52 18.15 -2.10
N GLU A 21 3.75 18.03 -3.18
CA GLU A 21 3.04 19.16 -3.80
C GLU A 21 3.96 20.37 -4.06
N GLY A 22 5.21 20.10 -4.51
CA GLY A 22 6.25 21.11 -4.82
C GLY A 22 6.92 21.75 -3.61
N LYS A 23 6.59 21.35 -2.39
CA LYS A 23 7.22 21.84 -1.17
C LYS A 23 8.20 20.82 -0.62
N GLU A 24 9.41 21.27 -0.30
CA GLU A 24 10.40 20.42 0.37
C GLU A 24 9.91 20.05 1.77
N VAL A 25 9.96 18.75 2.10
CA VAL A 25 9.55 18.20 3.39
C VAL A 25 10.64 17.30 3.95
N ASN A 26 10.78 17.30 5.27
CA ASN A 26 11.69 16.41 5.96
C ASN A 26 10.90 15.42 6.81
N ILE A 27 10.65 14.23 6.25
CA ILE A 27 9.91 13.16 6.90
C ILE A 27 10.90 12.32 7.72
N LYS A 28 10.72 12.32 9.05
CA LYS A 28 11.59 11.61 10.00
C LYS A 28 10.93 10.37 10.61
N SER A 29 9.64 10.17 10.35
CA SER A 29 8.89 9.05 10.92
C SER A 29 7.67 8.69 10.06
N PRO A 30 7.16 7.45 10.16
CA PRO A 30 5.89 7.06 9.53
C PRO A 30 4.71 7.94 9.94
N ILE A 31 4.70 8.42 11.20
CA ILE A 31 3.64 9.32 11.69
C ILE A 31 3.60 10.63 10.90
N GLU A 32 4.77 11.17 10.54
CA GLU A 32 4.87 12.36 9.71
C GLU A 32 4.44 12.06 8.25
N ALA A 33 4.88 10.95 7.67
CA ALA A 33 4.44 10.52 6.34
C ALA A 33 2.92 10.40 6.24
N ILE A 34 2.29 9.80 7.25
CA ILE A 34 0.82 9.68 7.35
C ILE A 34 0.14 11.05 7.40
N LYS A 35 0.71 12.05 8.06
CA LYS A 35 0.16 13.42 8.08
C LYS A 35 0.18 14.07 6.69
N TYR A 36 1.14 13.72 5.85
CA TYR A 36 1.19 14.14 4.44
C TYR A 36 0.27 13.32 3.53
N GLY A 37 -0.53 12.41 4.08
CA GLY A 37 -1.45 11.59 3.32
C GLY A 37 -0.81 10.39 2.63
N MET A 38 0.31 9.92 3.14
CA MET A 38 0.98 8.73 2.61
C MET A 38 0.58 7.48 3.39
N GLY A 39 0.46 6.35 2.70
CA GLY A 39 0.32 5.01 3.27
C GLY A 39 1.43 4.10 2.76
N TYR A 40 1.77 3.08 3.54
CA TYR A 40 2.78 2.09 3.19
C TYR A 40 2.32 0.67 3.55
N VAL A 41 2.37 -0.22 2.59
CA VAL A 41 2.11 -1.65 2.76
C VAL A 41 3.42 -2.38 2.61
N SER A 42 3.84 -3.06 3.68
CA SER A 42 5.12 -3.75 3.75
C SER A 42 5.09 -5.09 3.01
N GLU A 43 6.23 -5.47 2.44
CA GLU A 43 6.50 -6.79 1.86
C GLU A 43 6.23 -7.93 2.86
N GLU A 44 6.64 -7.76 4.13
CA GLU A 44 6.46 -8.75 5.19
C GLU A 44 5.07 -8.62 5.84
N ARG A 45 4.01 -8.95 5.08
CA ARG A 45 2.62 -8.82 5.52
C ARG A 45 2.35 -9.40 6.90
N ARG A 46 2.86 -10.62 7.19
CA ARG A 46 2.56 -11.33 8.45
C ARG A 46 3.29 -10.77 9.65
N HIS A 47 4.44 -10.16 9.43
CA HIS A 47 5.27 -9.61 10.50
C HIS A 47 4.96 -8.13 10.74
N ASP A 48 4.92 -7.34 9.67
CA ASP A 48 4.81 -5.88 9.77
C ASP A 48 3.45 -5.35 9.34
N GLY A 49 2.74 -6.09 8.49
CA GLY A 49 1.49 -5.64 7.88
C GLY A 49 0.26 -5.82 8.76
N ILE A 50 0.18 -6.89 9.55
CA ILE A 50 -0.99 -7.21 10.37
C ILE A 50 -0.63 -7.37 11.84
N THR A 51 -1.63 -7.16 12.70
CA THR A 51 -1.57 -7.55 14.12
C THR A 51 -2.40 -8.83 14.30
N PRO A 52 -1.77 -10.03 14.33
CA PRO A 52 -2.47 -11.33 14.20
C PRO A 52 -3.50 -11.61 15.31
N GLY A 53 -3.29 -11.02 16.50
CA GLY A 53 -4.17 -11.15 17.66
C GLY A 53 -5.38 -10.23 17.64
N MET A 54 -5.45 -9.31 16.67
CA MET A 54 -6.55 -8.37 16.49
C MET A 54 -7.53 -8.84 15.42
N SER A 55 -8.77 -8.37 15.52
CA SER A 55 -9.85 -8.61 14.55
C SER A 55 -9.59 -7.88 13.21
N VAL A 56 -10.36 -8.22 12.19
CA VAL A 56 -10.41 -7.49 10.91
C VAL A 56 -10.69 -6.01 11.16
N LYS A 57 -11.71 -5.71 11.96
CA LYS A 57 -12.07 -4.34 12.34
C LYS A 57 -10.91 -3.57 12.96
N GLU A 58 -10.29 -4.13 13.99
CA GLU A 58 -9.18 -3.47 14.68
C GLU A 58 -7.99 -3.22 13.76
N ASN A 59 -7.61 -4.22 12.95
CA ASN A 59 -6.55 -4.06 11.96
C ASN A 59 -6.86 -2.97 10.94
N MET A 60 -8.10 -2.87 10.49
CA MET A 60 -8.50 -1.90 9.48
C MET A 60 -8.42 -0.45 9.97
N ILE A 61 -8.75 -0.19 11.24
CA ILE A 61 -8.82 1.19 11.75
C ILE A 61 -7.56 1.69 12.47
N LEU A 62 -6.50 0.85 12.59
CA LEU A 62 -5.29 1.19 13.35
C LEU A 62 -4.77 2.62 13.13
N PRO A 63 -4.46 3.09 11.91
CA PRO A 63 -3.94 4.44 11.72
C PRO A 63 -5.02 5.53 11.80
N SER A 64 -6.28 5.14 11.89
CA SER A 64 -7.44 6.03 11.84
C SER A 64 -8.09 6.27 13.21
N TYR A 65 -7.59 5.65 14.28
CA TYR A 65 -8.19 5.78 15.61
C TYR A 65 -8.46 7.24 16.02
N GLY A 66 -7.51 8.15 15.78
CA GLY A 66 -7.69 9.56 16.09
C GLY A 66 -8.85 10.24 15.35
N GLN A 67 -9.19 9.76 14.15
CA GLN A 67 -10.31 10.26 13.33
C GLN A 67 -11.64 9.60 13.72
N MET A 68 -11.58 8.48 14.46
CA MET A 68 -12.72 7.71 14.93
C MET A 68 -13.11 8.05 16.38
N THR A 69 -12.54 9.13 16.95
CA THR A 69 -12.85 9.57 18.32
C THR A 69 -13.78 10.76 18.32
N LYS A 70 -14.73 10.78 19.25
CA LYS A 70 -15.60 11.90 19.57
C LYS A 70 -15.53 12.16 21.08
N ASN A 71 -15.20 13.37 21.48
CA ASN A 71 -15.03 13.74 22.92
C ASN A 71 -14.07 12.81 23.69
N GLY A 72 -12.99 12.34 23.04
CA GLY A 72 -12.01 11.45 23.65
C GLY A 72 -12.41 9.96 23.71
N LEU A 73 -13.60 9.60 23.27
CA LEU A 73 -14.08 8.22 23.20
C LEU A 73 -14.20 7.74 21.75
N ILE A 74 -13.98 6.45 21.53
CA ILE A 74 -14.12 5.85 20.20
C ILE A 74 -15.61 5.83 19.81
N ASP A 75 -15.91 6.36 18.62
CA ASP A 75 -17.23 6.27 18.01
C ASP A 75 -17.39 4.90 17.32
N TYR A 76 -17.82 3.92 18.08
CA TYR A 76 -17.99 2.55 17.59
C TYR A 76 -19.03 2.43 16.46
N LYS A 77 -20.01 3.32 16.38
CA LYS A 77 -20.99 3.35 15.29
C LYS A 77 -20.29 3.71 13.98
N LYS A 78 -19.53 4.80 13.99
CA LYS A 78 -18.72 5.26 12.82
C LYS A 78 -17.70 4.21 12.41
N VAL A 79 -17.02 3.58 13.38
CA VAL A 79 -16.07 2.48 13.10
C VAL A 79 -16.77 1.34 12.39
N THR A 80 -17.91 0.92 12.88
CA THR A 80 -18.69 -0.19 12.31
C THR A 80 -19.11 0.12 10.87
N GLU A 81 -19.67 1.30 10.63
CA GLU A 81 -20.11 1.73 9.31
C GLU A 81 -18.96 1.73 8.28
N ILE A 82 -17.81 2.27 8.65
CA ILE A 82 -16.62 2.32 7.77
C ILE A 82 -16.08 0.92 7.49
N VAL A 83 -15.96 0.09 8.52
CA VAL A 83 -15.42 -1.27 8.38
C VAL A 83 -16.32 -2.12 7.48
N ASP A 84 -17.64 -2.08 7.71
CA ASP A 84 -18.59 -2.84 6.88
C ASP A 84 -18.57 -2.34 5.43
N GLN A 85 -18.52 -1.03 5.22
CA GLN A 85 -18.38 -0.45 3.89
C GLN A 85 -17.16 -1.00 3.14
N TYR A 86 -15.99 -1.11 3.80
CA TYR A 86 -14.78 -1.64 3.13
C TYR A 86 -14.80 -3.16 2.99
N ILE A 87 -15.41 -3.89 3.93
CA ILE A 87 -15.62 -5.33 3.77
C ILE A 87 -16.42 -5.60 2.49
N ASP A 88 -17.49 -4.86 2.29
CA ASP A 88 -18.39 -5.03 1.14
C ASP A 88 -17.73 -4.53 -0.16
N SER A 89 -17.22 -3.28 -0.19
CA SER A 89 -16.68 -2.66 -1.41
C SER A 89 -15.43 -3.37 -1.95
N MET A 90 -14.59 -3.94 -1.07
CA MET A 90 -13.39 -4.69 -1.46
C MET A 90 -13.64 -6.21 -1.50
N SER A 91 -14.89 -6.66 -1.32
CA SER A 91 -15.24 -8.08 -1.30
C SER A 91 -14.33 -8.90 -0.38
N ILE A 92 -14.13 -8.43 0.87
CA ILE A 92 -13.29 -9.11 1.86
C ILE A 92 -14.05 -10.32 2.40
N LYS A 93 -13.57 -11.53 2.10
CA LYS A 93 -14.20 -12.77 2.57
C LYS A 93 -13.86 -13.02 4.04
N THR A 94 -14.78 -12.68 4.93
CA THR A 94 -14.71 -12.88 6.38
C THR A 94 -16.06 -13.30 6.93
N ALA A 95 -16.07 -14.09 8.01
CA ALA A 95 -17.33 -14.47 8.69
C ALA A 95 -17.95 -13.26 9.43
N SER A 96 -17.14 -12.36 9.95
CA SER A 96 -17.56 -11.11 10.58
C SER A 96 -16.38 -10.15 10.70
N ARG A 97 -16.65 -8.88 10.98
CA ARG A 97 -15.60 -7.89 11.31
C ARG A 97 -14.81 -8.22 12.60
N GLU A 98 -15.37 -9.05 13.47
CA GLU A 98 -14.73 -9.50 14.72
C GLU A 98 -13.83 -10.73 14.52
N THR A 99 -13.82 -11.32 13.32
CA THR A 99 -12.92 -12.45 12.99
C THR A 99 -11.46 -12.00 13.14
N LEU A 100 -10.64 -12.83 13.80
CA LEU A 100 -9.21 -12.57 13.91
C LEU A 100 -8.57 -12.58 12.51
N ILE A 101 -7.76 -11.56 12.19
CA ILE A 101 -7.18 -11.39 10.86
C ILE A 101 -6.31 -12.58 10.43
N LYS A 102 -5.66 -13.25 11.38
CA LYS A 102 -4.85 -14.44 11.10
C LYS A 102 -5.62 -15.60 10.49
N ASN A 103 -6.95 -15.62 10.65
CA ASN A 103 -7.83 -16.68 10.15
C ASN A 103 -8.26 -16.44 8.69
N LEU A 104 -7.92 -15.29 8.10
CA LEU A 104 -8.22 -14.99 6.71
C LEU A 104 -7.13 -15.56 5.79
N SER A 105 -7.51 -15.82 4.52
CA SER A 105 -6.54 -16.12 3.45
C SER A 105 -5.62 -14.93 3.21
N GLY A 106 -4.45 -15.17 2.59
CA GLY A 106 -3.47 -14.14 2.30
C GLY A 106 -4.04 -12.97 1.49
N GLY A 107 -4.83 -13.23 0.47
CA GLY A 107 -5.48 -12.20 -0.33
C GLY A 107 -6.47 -11.35 0.48
N ASN A 108 -7.26 -11.97 1.38
CA ASN A 108 -8.16 -11.20 2.23
C ASN A 108 -7.43 -10.40 3.31
N GLN A 109 -6.33 -10.91 3.86
CA GLN A 109 -5.45 -10.11 4.73
C GLN A 109 -4.92 -8.87 4.01
N GLN A 110 -4.46 -9.04 2.75
CA GLN A 110 -3.96 -7.94 1.92
C GLN A 110 -5.04 -6.88 1.69
N LYS A 111 -6.26 -7.30 1.35
CA LYS A 111 -7.40 -6.40 1.19
C LYS A 111 -7.69 -5.60 2.47
N VAL A 112 -7.61 -6.24 3.65
CA VAL A 112 -7.77 -5.53 4.94
C VAL A 112 -6.67 -4.48 5.16
N ILE A 113 -5.41 -4.77 4.79
CA ILE A 113 -4.30 -3.81 4.90
C ILE A 113 -4.52 -2.63 3.95
N VAL A 114 -4.96 -2.86 2.73
CA VAL A 114 -5.30 -1.79 1.78
C VAL A 114 -6.48 -0.96 2.31
N ALA A 115 -7.54 -1.62 2.78
CA ALA A 115 -8.70 -0.97 3.39
C ALA A 115 -8.32 -0.07 4.59
N ARG A 116 -7.33 -0.47 5.39
CA ARG A 116 -6.76 0.33 6.48
C ARG A 116 -6.32 1.72 6.01
N TRP A 117 -5.61 1.78 4.91
CA TRP A 117 -5.09 3.03 4.36
C TRP A 117 -6.18 3.86 3.68
N MET A 118 -7.16 3.19 3.07
CA MET A 118 -8.33 3.87 2.53
C MET A 118 -9.22 4.46 3.63
N ALA A 119 -9.42 3.74 4.73
CA ALA A 119 -10.10 4.28 5.92
C ALA A 119 -9.36 5.47 6.55
N LYS A 120 -8.04 5.58 6.35
CA LYS A 120 -7.23 6.74 6.72
C LYS A 120 -7.34 7.89 5.73
N ASN A 121 -7.86 7.64 4.53
CA ASN A 121 -8.03 8.63 3.46
C ASN A 121 -6.69 9.16 2.94
N VAL A 122 -5.77 8.24 2.61
CA VAL A 122 -4.46 8.60 2.06
C VAL A 122 -4.56 9.10 0.62
N LYS A 123 -3.64 10.00 0.23
CA LYS A 123 -3.49 10.51 -1.13
C LYS A 123 -2.53 9.68 -1.97
N MET A 124 -1.58 9.01 -1.31
CA MET A 124 -0.58 8.14 -1.92
C MET A 124 -0.50 6.84 -1.14
N LEU A 125 -0.44 5.72 -1.85
CA LEU A 125 -0.25 4.40 -1.28
C LEU A 125 0.96 3.72 -1.91
N ILE A 126 1.93 3.36 -1.09
CA ILE A 126 3.11 2.59 -1.48
C ILE A 126 2.83 1.12 -1.14
N LEU A 127 2.92 0.25 -2.13
CA LEU A 127 2.69 -1.18 -2.04
C LEU A 127 4.00 -1.91 -2.33
N ASP A 128 4.61 -2.48 -1.30
CA ASP A 128 5.87 -3.22 -1.41
C ASP A 128 5.54 -4.72 -1.51
N GLU A 129 5.81 -5.33 -2.68
CA GLU A 129 5.51 -6.72 -3.02
C GLU A 129 4.04 -7.11 -2.70
N PRO A 130 3.04 -6.41 -3.25
CA PRO A 130 1.64 -6.51 -2.80
C PRO A 130 1.01 -7.90 -2.95
N THR A 131 1.52 -8.73 -3.85
CA THR A 131 0.98 -10.08 -4.08
C THR A 131 1.89 -11.20 -3.62
N ARG A 132 2.98 -10.88 -2.91
CA ARG A 132 3.89 -11.90 -2.38
C ARG A 132 3.20 -12.85 -1.41
N GLY A 133 3.31 -14.16 -1.69
CA GLY A 133 2.67 -15.19 -0.88
C GLY A 133 1.14 -15.22 -0.96
N ILE A 134 0.58 -14.67 -2.02
CA ILE A 134 -0.86 -14.76 -2.37
C ILE A 134 -1.01 -15.80 -3.48
N ASP A 135 -2.10 -16.55 -3.44
CA ASP A 135 -2.42 -17.53 -4.50
C ASP A 135 -2.75 -16.82 -5.82
N VAL A 136 -2.52 -17.53 -6.94
CA VAL A 136 -2.64 -16.98 -8.29
C VAL A 136 -4.03 -16.40 -8.58
N ASN A 137 -5.09 -17.05 -8.08
CA ASN A 137 -6.46 -16.59 -8.31
C ASN A 137 -6.75 -15.28 -7.58
N ALA A 138 -6.17 -15.09 -6.38
CA ALA A 138 -6.35 -13.89 -5.59
C ALA A 138 -5.46 -12.72 -6.07
N LYS A 139 -4.38 -12.96 -6.84
CA LYS A 139 -3.55 -11.89 -7.42
C LYS A 139 -4.37 -10.96 -8.32
N GLY A 140 -5.21 -11.51 -9.19
CA GLY A 140 -6.10 -10.72 -10.06
C GLY A 140 -7.01 -9.78 -9.26
N GLU A 141 -7.61 -10.27 -8.16
CA GLU A 141 -8.44 -9.44 -7.29
C GLU A 141 -7.65 -8.26 -6.66
N ILE A 142 -6.36 -8.45 -6.36
CA ILE A 142 -5.49 -7.37 -5.86
C ILE A 142 -5.14 -6.38 -6.97
N TYR A 143 -4.88 -6.84 -8.19
CA TYR A 143 -4.62 -5.96 -9.33
C TYR A 143 -5.83 -5.05 -9.63
N ASP A 144 -7.04 -5.62 -9.65
CA ASP A 144 -8.26 -4.87 -9.87
C ASP A 144 -8.51 -3.85 -8.74
N LEU A 145 -8.18 -4.21 -7.50
CA LEU A 145 -8.22 -3.29 -6.38
C LEU A 145 -7.24 -2.14 -6.56
N ILE A 146 -6.00 -2.40 -6.96
CA ILE A 146 -4.96 -1.38 -7.20
C ILE A 146 -5.40 -0.41 -8.30
N ARG A 147 -5.93 -0.92 -9.42
CA ARG A 147 -6.48 -0.09 -10.50
C ARG A 147 -7.63 0.79 -10.02
N THR A 148 -8.57 0.18 -9.28
CA THR A 148 -9.70 0.93 -8.70
C THR A 148 -9.24 2.07 -7.78
N LEU A 149 -8.16 1.89 -7.02
CA LEU A 149 -7.59 2.95 -6.19
C LEU A 149 -7.03 4.09 -7.02
N ALA A 150 -6.29 3.77 -8.09
CA ALA A 150 -5.73 4.76 -9.01
C ALA A 150 -6.84 5.54 -9.73
N ASP A 151 -7.89 4.87 -10.22
CA ASP A 151 -9.05 5.47 -10.86
C ASP A 151 -9.81 6.43 -9.92
N ASN A 152 -9.78 6.14 -8.61
CA ASN A 152 -10.34 7.01 -7.58
C ASN A 152 -9.39 8.15 -7.13
N GLY A 153 -8.28 8.35 -7.84
CA GLY A 153 -7.35 9.48 -7.63
C GLY A 153 -6.31 9.26 -6.54
N VAL A 154 -6.11 8.03 -6.08
CA VAL A 154 -5.00 7.71 -5.19
C VAL A 154 -3.74 7.49 -6.02
N ALA A 155 -2.66 8.22 -5.74
CA ALA A 155 -1.37 7.95 -6.34
C ALA A 155 -0.83 6.61 -5.81
N VAL A 156 -0.68 5.61 -6.66
CA VAL A 156 -0.21 4.28 -6.26
C VAL A 156 1.22 4.06 -6.74
N VAL A 157 2.10 3.65 -5.83
CA VAL A 157 3.45 3.19 -6.13
C VAL A 157 3.52 1.71 -5.82
N VAL A 158 3.75 0.90 -6.85
CA VAL A 158 3.95 -0.55 -6.70
C VAL A 158 5.44 -0.86 -6.82
N ILE A 159 5.97 -1.57 -5.83
CA ILE A 159 7.32 -2.12 -5.86
C ILE A 159 7.16 -3.62 -6.00
N SER A 160 7.70 -4.20 -7.06
CA SER A 160 7.57 -5.63 -7.31
C SER A 160 8.83 -6.18 -7.98
N SER A 161 9.19 -7.39 -7.60
CA SER A 161 10.19 -8.23 -8.28
C SER A 161 9.57 -9.07 -9.41
N GLU A 162 8.25 -9.16 -9.46
CA GLU A 162 7.53 -9.89 -10.50
C GLU A 162 7.28 -8.99 -11.72
N MET A 163 7.97 -9.23 -12.82
CA MET A 163 7.88 -8.42 -14.03
C MET A 163 6.45 -8.37 -14.60
N GLU A 164 5.74 -9.50 -14.52
CA GLU A 164 4.34 -9.58 -14.98
C GLU A 164 3.42 -8.67 -14.18
N GLU A 165 3.62 -8.57 -12.86
CA GLU A 165 2.87 -7.65 -12.01
C GLU A 165 3.14 -6.20 -12.40
N VAL A 166 4.41 -5.83 -12.59
CA VAL A 166 4.80 -4.47 -12.97
C VAL A 166 4.16 -4.08 -14.30
N LEU A 167 4.27 -4.92 -15.34
CA LEU A 167 3.70 -4.64 -16.66
C LEU A 167 2.17 -4.61 -16.66
N ALA A 168 1.54 -5.37 -15.76
CA ALA A 168 0.08 -5.40 -15.65
C ALA A 168 -0.51 -4.17 -14.96
N LEU A 169 0.25 -3.48 -14.10
CA LEU A 169 -0.28 -2.44 -13.21
C LEU A 169 0.22 -1.04 -13.53
N ALA A 170 1.41 -0.91 -14.12
CA ALA A 170 2.10 0.38 -14.20
C ALA A 170 1.65 1.23 -15.39
N ASP A 171 1.41 2.51 -15.16
CA ASP A 171 1.36 3.54 -16.22
C ASP A 171 2.79 4.01 -16.58
N ARG A 172 3.70 3.93 -15.61
CA ARG A 172 5.11 4.31 -15.74
C ARG A 172 5.99 3.42 -14.89
N ILE A 173 7.14 2.99 -15.42
CA ILE A 173 8.09 2.14 -14.71
C ILE A 173 9.36 2.93 -14.43
N MET A 174 9.83 2.90 -13.18
CA MET A 174 11.16 3.33 -12.77
C MET A 174 11.99 2.08 -12.53
N VAL A 175 13.06 1.92 -13.32
CA VAL A 175 13.96 0.77 -13.20
C VAL A 175 15.12 1.10 -12.28
N ILE A 176 15.31 0.26 -11.27
CA ILE A 176 16.39 0.41 -10.27
C ILE A 176 17.32 -0.81 -10.37
N HIS A 177 18.62 -0.56 -10.55
CA HIS A 177 19.64 -1.60 -10.55
C HIS A 177 20.84 -1.15 -9.71
N ALA A 178 21.36 -2.05 -8.88
CA ALA A 178 22.51 -1.80 -8.00
C ALA A 178 22.40 -0.51 -7.16
N GLY A 179 21.20 -0.21 -6.65
CA GLY A 179 20.94 0.96 -5.80
C GLY A 179 20.84 2.29 -6.55
N ARG A 180 20.78 2.26 -7.88
CA ARG A 180 20.68 3.46 -8.75
C ARG A 180 19.47 3.36 -9.66
N VAL A 181 18.89 4.50 -10.02
CA VAL A 181 17.88 4.57 -11.07
C VAL A 181 18.58 4.41 -12.41
N SER A 182 18.32 3.31 -13.11
CA SER A 182 18.84 3.04 -14.46
C SER A 182 18.06 3.77 -15.54
N GLY A 183 16.74 3.96 -15.36
CA GLY A 183 15.92 4.69 -16.32
C GLY A 183 14.44 4.65 -16.00
N PHE A 184 13.67 5.27 -16.89
CA PHE A 184 12.21 5.32 -16.83
C PHE A 184 11.61 4.80 -18.14
N ILE A 185 10.45 4.16 -18.05
CA ILE A 185 9.66 3.71 -19.19
C ILE A 185 8.27 4.33 -19.05
N ASP A 186 7.92 5.20 -20.00
CA ASP A 186 6.66 5.97 -19.98
C ASP A 186 5.57 5.35 -20.89
N GLN A 187 5.92 4.38 -21.76
CA GLN A 187 4.98 3.70 -22.66
C GLN A 187 4.89 2.22 -22.32
N VAL A 188 4.28 1.91 -21.19
CA VAL A 188 4.25 0.55 -20.64
C VAL A 188 3.42 -0.40 -21.49
N GLU A 189 2.34 0.07 -22.12
CA GLU A 189 1.44 -0.74 -22.96
C GLU A 189 2.13 -1.50 -24.10
N THR A 190 3.23 -0.95 -24.62
CA THR A 190 4.01 -1.55 -25.74
C THR A 190 5.33 -2.15 -25.26
N THR A 191 5.60 -2.14 -23.97
CA THR A 191 6.88 -2.56 -23.39
C THR A 191 6.87 -4.06 -23.07
N SER A 192 7.92 -4.75 -23.52
CA SER A 192 8.17 -6.14 -23.16
C SER A 192 9.04 -6.28 -21.91
N GLN A 193 9.08 -7.48 -21.32
CA GLN A 193 10.01 -7.80 -20.25
C GLN A 193 11.46 -7.58 -20.65
N GLU A 194 11.81 -7.91 -21.91
CA GLU A 194 13.16 -7.71 -22.45
C GLU A 194 13.55 -6.22 -22.48
N ASP A 195 12.61 -5.33 -22.78
CA ASP A 195 12.89 -3.89 -22.83
C ASP A 195 13.15 -3.33 -21.44
N VAL A 196 12.44 -3.78 -20.42
CA VAL A 196 12.72 -3.42 -19.02
C VAL A 196 14.11 -3.92 -18.61
N LEU A 197 14.47 -5.16 -18.97
CA LEU A 197 15.80 -5.71 -18.68
C LEU A 197 16.91 -4.94 -19.39
N LYS A 198 16.72 -4.51 -20.64
CA LYS A 198 17.71 -3.66 -21.34
C LYS A 198 18.00 -2.37 -20.58
N VAL A 199 16.95 -1.73 -20.02
CA VAL A 199 17.13 -0.52 -19.19
C VAL A 199 17.86 -0.83 -17.89
N ALA A 200 17.64 -2.01 -17.29
CA ALA A 200 18.32 -2.40 -16.05
C ALA A 200 19.83 -2.61 -16.21
N PHE A 201 20.29 -3.01 -17.40
CA PHE A 201 21.69 -3.36 -17.66
C PHE A 201 22.45 -2.34 -18.54
N GLN A 202 21.87 -1.17 -18.80
CA GLN A 202 22.55 -0.01 -19.38
C GLN A 202 23.33 0.77 -18.31
#